data_6e75caf13fecab13ed7aa86ac9d04ab3
#
_entry.id   6e75caf13fecab13ed7aa86ac9d04ab3
#
_cell.length_a   1.000
_cell.length_b   1.000
_cell.length_c   1.000
_cell.angle_alpha   90.00
_cell.angle_beta   90.00
_cell.angle_gamma   90.00
#
_symmetry.space_group_name_H-M   'P 1'
#
loop_
_entity.id
_entity.type
_entity.pdbx_description
1 polymer ?
#
loop_
_entity_poly.entity_id
_entity_poly.type
_entity_poly.pdbx_seq_one_letter_code
_entity_poly.pdbx_strand_id
1 'polypeptide(L)'
;MNKIIYLLILVFVWNSSFSQYYYRDILLTNQNTGQINLYKNLQVRSITVKSFDAREPREPAITATQSVNKDFTEMVSKTSSIIGGNSEMRVFYASNGRPLKSTDTTEGFRSETIYEYDDQNRVKKIVNTSYSPGGVTEHEVHEWHYDEYGAPEKMLKIRNGNDTTYISFELDEEGRIGEEKAVRNGRALPVIYYYYDSRHRITDIVRYNERAKRLLPDIMFEYNDKGKMSAMIIIPEGSSEYQRWVYDYLDNGLKIRERCFDKNRQQMAVVNYTYE
;
A
#
# COMPACT_ATOMS: atom_id res chain seq x y z
N MET A 1 -4.99 -19.68 20.53
CA MET A 1 -4.10 -18.61 20.03
C MET A 1 -4.70 -18.11 18.73
N ASN A 2 -5.42 -17.00 18.77
CA ASN A 2 -6.09 -16.42 17.60
C ASN A 2 -5.02 -15.79 16.71
N LYS A 3 -4.68 -16.46 15.61
CA LYS A 3 -3.90 -15.85 14.52
C LYS A 3 -4.85 -14.93 13.76
N ILE A 4 -4.78 -13.64 14.03
CA ILE A 4 -5.49 -12.60 13.28
C ILE A 4 -4.90 -12.63 11.87
N ILE A 5 -5.70 -13.08 10.91
CA ILE A 5 -5.38 -13.00 9.50
C ILE A 5 -5.61 -11.55 9.09
N TYR A 6 -4.52 -10.78 8.98
CA TYR A 6 -4.56 -9.45 8.38
C TYR A 6 -4.80 -9.61 6.88
N LEU A 7 -6.05 -9.47 6.48
CA LEU A 7 -6.45 -9.44 5.10
C LEU A 7 -6.04 -8.09 4.52
N LEU A 8 -4.98 -8.07 3.71
CA LEU A 8 -4.62 -6.93 2.90
C LEU A 8 -5.61 -6.78 1.73
N ILE A 9 -6.86 -6.45 2.04
CA ILE A 9 -7.63 -5.67 1.07
C ILE A 9 -6.84 -4.38 0.92
N LEU A 10 -6.59 -3.91 -0.29
CA LEU A 10 -6.01 -2.60 -0.61
C LEU A 10 -6.92 -1.46 -0.10
N VAL A 11 -7.23 -1.50 1.17
CA VAL A 11 -7.75 -0.44 1.99
C VAL A 11 -6.55 0.00 2.80
N PHE A 12 -6.22 1.26 2.76
CA PHE A 12 -5.19 1.91 3.54
C PHE A 12 -5.34 1.57 5.03
N VAL A 13 -4.85 0.39 5.45
CA VAL A 13 -4.74 0.11 6.88
C VAL A 13 -3.32 0.45 7.27
N TRP A 14 -3.16 1.57 7.93
CA TRP A 14 -1.97 1.96 8.66
C TRP A 14 -1.75 0.97 9.80
N ASN A 15 -1.28 -0.23 9.50
CA ASN A 15 -0.79 -1.14 10.53
C ASN A 15 0.70 -0.88 10.74
N SER A 16 1.01 -0.28 11.86
CA SER A 16 2.34 0.06 12.38
C SER A 16 3.28 -1.13 12.63
N SER A 17 2.99 -2.30 12.07
CA SER A 17 3.76 -3.54 12.30
C SER A 17 4.48 -4.09 11.08
N PHE A 18 4.28 -3.52 9.89
CA PHE A 18 5.11 -3.84 8.72
C PHE A 18 6.24 -2.85 8.63
N SER A 19 7.43 -3.33 8.36
CA SER A 19 8.61 -2.55 8.07
C SER A 19 8.26 -1.30 7.27
N GLN A 20 8.39 -0.12 7.90
CA GLN A 20 8.14 1.14 7.22
C GLN A 20 9.27 1.36 6.24
N TYR A 21 8.97 1.30 4.94
CA TYR A 21 9.77 1.89 3.88
C TYR A 21 9.03 3.10 3.33
N TYR A 22 9.72 4.22 3.22
CA TYR A 22 9.07 5.51 2.94
C TYR A 22 8.81 5.71 1.45
N TYR A 23 9.61 5.10 0.58
CA TYR A 23 9.38 5.10 -0.87
C TYR A 23 8.00 4.55 -1.25
N ARG A 24 7.37 3.81 -0.36
CA ARG A 24 5.98 3.33 -0.46
C ARG A 24 4.97 4.43 -0.79
N ASP A 25 5.14 5.65 -0.31
CA ASP A 25 4.22 6.76 -0.59
C ASP A 25 4.08 6.99 -2.10
N ILE A 26 5.21 7.04 -2.80
CA ILE A 26 5.25 7.23 -4.25
C ILE A 26 4.70 6.01 -4.96
N LEU A 27 5.10 4.81 -4.55
CA LEU A 27 4.63 3.55 -5.14
C LEU A 27 3.12 3.40 -5.04
N LEU A 28 2.54 3.63 -3.86
CA LEU A 28 1.09 3.51 -3.66
C LEU A 28 0.32 4.62 -4.38
N THR A 29 0.83 5.85 -4.42
CA THR A 29 0.20 6.94 -5.16
C THR A 29 0.14 6.62 -6.65
N ASN A 30 1.22 6.07 -7.23
CA ASN A 30 1.26 5.66 -8.62
C ASN A 30 0.34 4.45 -8.88
N GLN A 31 0.29 3.48 -7.98
CA GLN A 31 -0.61 2.34 -8.07
C GLN A 31 -2.08 2.76 -8.05
N ASN A 32 -2.48 3.64 -7.13
CA ASN A 32 -3.83 4.18 -7.05
C ASN A 32 -4.21 4.96 -8.31
N THR A 33 -3.29 5.78 -8.82
CA THR A 33 -3.46 6.51 -10.08
C THR A 33 -3.68 5.54 -11.25
N GLY A 34 -2.88 4.49 -11.34
CA GLY A 34 -3.03 3.45 -12.36
C GLY A 34 -4.36 2.71 -12.26
N GLN A 35 -4.82 2.42 -11.04
CA GLN A 35 -6.06 1.70 -10.80
C GLN A 35 -7.31 2.50 -11.22
N ILE A 36 -7.42 3.77 -10.81
CA ILE A 36 -8.57 4.61 -11.19
C ILE A 36 -8.59 4.90 -12.70
N ASN A 37 -7.42 5.09 -13.31
CA ASN A 37 -7.31 5.26 -14.76
C ASN A 37 -7.69 3.99 -15.52
N LEU A 38 -7.38 2.79 -15.01
CA LEU A 38 -7.85 1.53 -15.56
C LEU A 38 -9.37 1.44 -15.50
N TYR A 39 -9.99 1.78 -14.37
CA TYR A 39 -11.44 1.82 -14.22
C TYR A 39 -12.08 2.82 -15.19
N LYS A 40 -11.50 4.02 -15.33
CA LYS A 40 -11.95 5.04 -16.28
C LYS A 40 -11.91 4.54 -17.72
N ASN A 41 -10.81 3.93 -18.13
CA ASN A 41 -10.64 3.41 -19.49
C ASN A 41 -11.62 2.27 -19.82
N LEU A 42 -11.94 1.44 -18.83
CA LEU A 42 -12.87 0.32 -18.98
C LEU A 42 -14.31 0.66 -18.59
N GLN A 43 -14.58 1.91 -18.19
CA GLN A 43 -15.89 2.39 -17.72
C GLN A 43 -16.47 1.60 -16.53
N VAL A 44 -15.60 1.05 -15.67
CA VAL A 44 -16.00 0.34 -14.46
C VAL A 44 -16.54 1.32 -13.42
N ARG A 45 -17.76 1.09 -12.94
CA ARG A 45 -18.45 1.97 -11.98
C ARG A 45 -18.69 1.33 -10.63
N SER A 46 -18.77 0.01 -10.60
CA SER A 46 -19.06 -0.76 -9.41
C SER A 46 -18.12 -1.94 -9.32
N ILE A 47 -17.56 -2.14 -8.14
CA ILE A 47 -16.68 -3.28 -7.84
C ILE A 47 -17.19 -3.92 -6.55
N THR A 48 -17.47 -5.21 -6.60
CA THR A 48 -17.76 -6.02 -5.42
C THR A 48 -16.55 -6.89 -5.10
N VAL A 49 -16.09 -6.83 -3.86
CA VAL A 49 -14.97 -7.60 -3.33
C VAL A 49 -15.48 -8.50 -2.22
N LYS A 50 -15.24 -9.80 -2.33
CA LYS A 50 -15.59 -10.77 -1.28
C LYS A 50 -14.36 -11.56 -0.89
N SER A 51 -14.06 -11.55 0.40
CA SER A 51 -12.96 -12.31 0.97
C SER A 51 -13.46 -13.44 1.83
N PHE A 52 -12.87 -14.62 1.66
CA PHE A 52 -13.21 -15.85 2.34
C PHE A 52 -12.01 -16.38 3.12
N ASP A 53 -12.22 -16.77 4.37
CA ASP A 53 -11.27 -17.61 5.11
C ASP A 53 -11.32 -19.04 4.53
N ALA A 54 -10.18 -19.63 4.23
CA ALA A 54 -10.14 -20.98 3.65
C ALA A 54 -10.68 -22.06 4.58
N ARG A 55 -10.77 -21.79 5.90
CA ARG A 55 -11.35 -22.70 6.90
C ARG A 55 -12.87 -22.63 6.94
N GLU A 56 -13.45 -21.49 6.56
CA GLU A 56 -14.89 -21.23 6.54
C GLU A 56 -15.32 -20.61 5.20
N PRO A 57 -15.23 -21.35 4.07
CA PRO A 57 -15.37 -20.77 2.75
C PRO A 57 -16.83 -20.53 2.31
N ARG A 58 -17.83 -20.83 3.16
CA ARG A 58 -19.25 -20.72 2.78
C ARG A 58 -19.74 -19.28 2.78
N GLU A 59 -19.26 -18.49 3.73
CA GLU A 59 -19.64 -17.08 3.90
C GLU A 59 -18.42 -16.19 3.80
N PRO A 60 -18.53 -15.02 3.16
CA PRO A 60 -17.42 -14.09 3.12
C PRO A 60 -17.14 -13.51 4.50
N ALA A 61 -15.90 -13.60 4.97
CA ALA A 61 -15.42 -12.94 6.18
C ALA A 61 -15.44 -11.41 6.05
N ILE A 62 -15.25 -10.91 4.82
CA ILE A 62 -15.30 -9.50 4.49
C ILE A 62 -16.01 -9.34 3.14
N THR A 63 -16.89 -8.35 3.06
CA THR A 63 -17.49 -7.88 1.82
C THR A 63 -17.24 -6.38 1.69
N ALA A 64 -16.73 -5.95 0.54
CA ALA A 64 -16.61 -4.54 0.22
C ALA A 64 -17.30 -4.24 -1.12
N THR A 65 -17.96 -3.09 -1.19
CA THR A 65 -18.50 -2.54 -2.42
C THR A 65 -17.83 -1.21 -2.69
N GLN A 66 -17.33 -1.03 -3.91
CA GLN A 66 -16.72 0.22 -4.35
C GLN A 66 -17.59 0.80 -5.46
N SER A 67 -17.91 2.08 -5.35
CA SER A 67 -18.63 2.83 -6.38
C SER A 67 -17.78 4.01 -6.84
N VAL A 68 -17.73 4.22 -8.15
CA VAL A 68 -16.98 5.32 -8.79
C VAL A 68 -17.99 6.26 -9.44
N ASN A 69 -17.85 7.56 -9.20
CA ASN A 69 -18.74 8.56 -9.78
C ASN A 69 -18.55 8.70 -11.31
N LYS A 70 -19.46 9.43 -11.97
CA LYS A 70 -19.50 9.57 -13.44
C LYS A 70 -18.18 10.08 -14.02
N ASP A 71 -17.50 10.96 -13.33
CA ASP A 71 -16.31 11.66 -13.83
C ASP A 71 -15.00 10.98 -13.40
N PHE A 72 -15.07 9.86 -12.67
CA PHE A 72 -13.91 9.15 -12.09
C PHE A 72 -13.06 10.01 -11.18
N THR A 73 -13.69 10.97 -10.51
CA THR A 73 -13.06 11.88 -9.54
C THR A 73 -13.34 11.53 -8.09
N GLU A 74 -14.25 10.59 -7.84
CA GLU A 74 -14.54 10.08 -6.50
C GLU A 74 -14.80 8.57 -6.53
N MET A 75 -14.20 7.87 -5.58
CA MET A 75 -14.48 6.46 -5.29
C MET A 75 -14.88 6.31 -3.83
N VAL A 76 -15.99 5.63 -3.59
CA VAL A 76 -16.48 5.29 -2.24
C VAL A 76 -16.42 3.79 -2.07
N SER A 77 -15.71 3.33 -1.05
CA SER A 77 -15.60 1.92 -0.66
C SER A 77 -16.31 1.71 0.68
N LYS A 78 -17.31 0.85 0.71
CA LYS A 78 -18.00 0.43 1.94
C LYS A 78 -17.63 -1.01 2.24
N THR A 79 -17.08 -1.24 3.42
CA THR A 79 -16.62 -2.55 3.85
C THR A 79 -17.43 -3.01 5.05
N SER A 80 -17.84 -4.26 5.04
CA SER A 80 -18.42 -4.97 6.18
C SER A 80 -17.59 -6.20 6.49
N SER A 81 -17.22 -6.33 7.76
CA SER A 81 -16.39 -7.43 8.26
C SER A 81 -17.03 -8.04 9.51
N ILE A 82 -17.01 -9.37 9.61
CA ILE A 82 -17.53 -10.10 10.77
C ILE A 82 -16.79 -9.70 12.06
N ILE A 83 -15.49 -9.39 11.96
CA ILE A 83 -14.64 -9.08 13.11
C ILE A 83 -14.42 -7.58 13.28
N GLY A 84 -14.26 -6.83 12.18
CA GLY A 84 -13.83 -5.42 12.17
C GLY A 84 -14.98 -4.43 12.01
N GLY A 85 -16.24 -4.88 12.02
CA GLY A 85 -17.40 -3.99 11.84
C GLY A 85 -17.49 -3.40 10.44
N ASN A 86 -18.08 -2.20 10.36
CA ASN A 86 -18.29 -1.48 9.11
C ASN A 86 -17.31 -0.32 8.98
N SER A 87 -16.80 -0.09 7.77
CA SER A 87 -15.99 1.08 7.44
C SER A 87 -16.41 1.69 6.10
N GLU A 88 -16.17 2.99 5.95
CA GLU A 88 -16.33 3.70 4.69
C GLU A 88 -15.07 4.49 4.39
N MET A 89 -14.50 4.25 3.21
CA MET A 89 -13.40 5.04 2.67
C MET A 89 -13.85 5.79 1.43
N ARG A 90 -13.48 7.07 1.34
CA ARG A 90 -13.66 7.91 0.16
C ARG A 90 -12.32 8.39 -0.34
N VAL A 91 -12.11 8.33 -1.64
CA VAL A 91 -10.93 8.88 -2.29
C VAL A 91 -11.37 9.85 -3.38
N PHE A 92 -10.83 11.05 -3.34
CA PHE A 92 -11.02 12.08 -4.35
C PHE A 92 -9.79 12.16 -5.24
N TYR A 93 -10.01 12.24 -6.53
CA TYR A 93 -8.97 12.21 -7.57
C TYR A 93 -9.00 13.48 -8.42
N ALA A 94 -7.83 13.92 -8.86
CA ALA A 94 -7.69 14.87 -9.95
C ALA A 94 -8.11 14.23 -11.28
N SER A 95 -8.29 15.04 -12.32
CA SER A 95 -8.67 14.58 -13.66
C SER A 95 -7.67 13.62 -14.31
N ASN A 96 -6.39 13.68 -13.91
CA ASN A 96 -5.33 12.75 -14.31
C ASN A 96 -5.26 11.47 -13.49
N GLY A 97 -6.19 11.28 -12.53
CA GLY A 97 -6.28 10.11 -11.68
C GLY A 97 -5.41 10.15 -10.41
N ARG A 98 -4.68 11.23 -10.15
CA ARG A 98 -3.91 11.35 -8.90
C ARG A 98 -4.84 11.57 -7.71
N PRO A 99 -4.66 10.84 -6.58
CA PRO A 99 -5.42 11.07 -5.37
C PRO A 99 -5.14 12.46 -4.81
N LEU A 100 -6.18 13.21 -4.46
CA LEU A 100 -6.08 14.52 -3.81
C LEU A 100 -6.35 14.44 -2.32
N LYS A 101 -7.30 13.57 -1.97
CA LYS A 101 -7.74 13.41 -0.59
C LYS A 101 -8.31 12.01 -0.41
N SER A 102 -8.08 11.41 0.75
CA SER A 102 -8.85 10.26 1.21
C SER A 102 -9.36 10.47 2.62
N THR A 103 -10.52 9.87 2.92
CA THR A 103 -11.06 9.77 4.27
C THR A 103 -11.42 8.33 4.55
N ASP A 104 -11.11 7.84 5.74
CA ASP A 104 -11.51 6.52 6.22
C ASP A 104 -12.23 6.69 7.56
N THR A 105 -13.39 6.02 7.70
CA THR A 105 -14.19 6.05 8.92
C THR A 105 -14.51 4.62 9.35
N THR A 106 -14.22 4.29 10.60
CA THR A 106 -14.49 2.99 11.20
C THR A 106 -14.88 3.18 12.65
N GLU A 107 -16.13 2.85 13.02
CA GLU A 107 -16.62 2.77 14.40
C GLU A 107 -16.17 3.92 15.33
N GLY A 108 -16.37 5.17 14.90
CA GLY A 108 -16.01 6.37 15.69
C GLY A 108 -14.57 6.85 15.49
N PHE A 109 -13.73 6.13 14.76
CA PHE A 109 -12.44 6.61 14.31
C PHE A 109 -12.53 7.14 12.88
N ARG A 110 -11.79 8.19 12.60
CA ARG A 110 -11.66 8.78 11.28
C ARG A 110 -10.21 9.09 11.00
N SER A 111 -9.75 8.82 9.78
CA SER A 111 -8.51 9.38 9.27
C SER A 111 -8.78 10.19 8.01
N GLU A 112 -7.95 11.19 7.78
CA GLU A 112 -7.97 12.03 6.60
C GLU A 112 -6.55 12.13 6.06
N THR A 113 -6.36 11.86 4.76
CA THR A 113 -5.08 12.03 4.09
C THR A 113 -5.24 13.02 2.95
N ILE A 114 -4.38 14.03 2.87
CA ILE A 114 -4.32 15.04 1.83
C ILE A 114 -3.02 14.88 1.07
N TYR A 115 -3.09 14.97 -0.27
CA TYR A 115 -1.94 14.84 -1.17
C TYR A 115 -1.72 16.15 -1.90
N GLU A 116 -0.49 16.64 -1.87
CA GLU A 116 -0.03 17.79 -2.65
C GLU A 116 1.03 17.34 -3.65
N TYR A 117 0.99 17.94 -4.82
CA TYR A 117 1.91 17.64 -5.92
C TYR A 117 2.67 18.89 -6.35
N ASP A 118 3.86 18.70 -6.88
CA ASP A 118 4.61 19.77 -7.54
C ASP A 118 4.14 20.00 -8.98
N ASP A 119 4.74 20.99 -9.64
CA ASP A 119 4.41 21.36 -11.02
C ASP A 119 4.70 20.26 -12.05
N GLN A 120 5.50 19.25 -11.67
CA GLN A 120 5.78 18.05 -12.48
C GLN A 120 4.87 16.88 -12.12
N ASN A 121 3.83 17.10 -11.30
CA ASN A 121 2.90 16.09 -10.81
C ASN A 121 3.56 14.99 -9.97
N ARG A 122 4.69 15.25 -9.29
CA ARG A 122 5.31 14.37 -8.32
C ARG A 122 4.72 14.63 -6.92
N VAL A 123 4.69 13.63 -6.06
CA VAL A 123 4.26 13.80 -4.66
C VAL A 123 5.17 14.79 -3.97
N LYS A 124 4.63 15.94 -3.56
CA LYS A 124 5.35 16.97 -2.80
C LYS A 124 5.13 16.81 -1.30
N LYS A 125 3.88 16.55 -0.92
CA LYS A 125 3.51 16.46 0.49
C LYS A 125 2.33 15.52 0.66
N ILE A 126 2.37 14.73 1.74
CA ILE A 126 1.24 13.92 2.20
C ILE A 126 0.99 14.30 3.65
N VAL A 127 -0.24 14.66 3.99
CA VAL A 127 -0.66 14.98 5.36
C VAL A 127 -1.70 13.97 5.79
N ASN A 128 -1.43 13.21 6.84
CA ASN A 128 -2.40 12.33 7.47
C ASN A 128 -2.81 12.88 8.84
N THR A 129 -4.11 12.92 9.10
CA THR A 129 -4.65 13.29 10.40
C THR A 129 -5.64 12.23 10.87
N SER A 130 -5.40 11.67 12.03
CA SER A 130 -6.28 10.69 12.68
C SER A 130 -7.07 11.34 13.80
N TYR A 131 -8.34 10.94 13.92
CA TYR A 131 -9.29 11.43 14.90
C TYR A 131 -9.89 10.25 15.66
N SER A 132 -10.09 10.44 16.97
CA SER A 132 -10.90 9.57 17.83
C SER A 132 -12.06 10.37 18.40
N PRO A 133 -13.01 9.77 19.13
CA PRO A 133 -14.05 10.51 19.82
C PRO A 133 -13.55 11.61 20.76
N GLY A 134 -12.29 11.54 21.23
CA GLY A 134 -11.63 12.55 22.06
C GLY A 134 -10.94 13.68 21.28
N GLY A 135 -10.99 13.69 19.96
CA GLY A 135 -10.34 14.70 19.10
C GLY A 135 -9.21 14.15 18.26
N VAL A 136 -8.27 15.02 17.84
CA VAL A 136 -7.09 14.62 17.04
C VAL A 136 -6.15 13.76 17.88
N THR A 137 -5.83 12.57 17.38
CA THR A 137 -4.93 11.61 18.05
C THR A 137 -3.54 11.58 17.43
N GLU A 138 -3.45 11.86 16.12
CA GLU A 138 -2.18 11.85 15.41
C GLU A 138 -2.24 12.79 14.21
N HIS A 139 -1.14 13.51 13.98
CA HIS A 139 -0.92 14.32 12.80
C HIS A 139 0.45 14.00 12.23
N GLU A 140 0.50 13.48 10.99
CA GLU A 140 1.73 13.06 10.36
C GLU A 140 1.87 13.73 8.99
N VAL A 141 3.03 14.30 8.73
CA VAL A 141 3.37 15.00 7.49
C VAL A 141 4.58 14.33 6.86
N HIS A 142 4.48 14.01 5.58
CA HIS A 142 5.57 13.55 4.73
C HIS A 142 5.88 14.63 3.70
N GLU A 143 7.09 15.20 3.71
CA GLU A 143 7.54 16.22 2.77
C GLU A 143 8.63 15.65 1.87
N TRP A 144 8.38 15.61 0.56
CA TRP A 144 9.26 15.01 -0.45
C TRP A 144 10.07 16.06 -1.18
N HIS A 145 11.35 15.79 -1.37
CA HIS A 145 12.29 16.61 -2.12
C HIS A 145 12.93 15.75 -3.22
N TYR A 146 13.15 16.37 -4.36
CA TYR A 146 13.69 15.72 -5.56
C TYR A 146 14.95 16.44 -5.99
N ASP A 147 15.87 15.70 -6.58
CA ASP A 147 17.07 16.26 -7.21
C ASP A 147 16.74 17.02 -8.52
N GLU A 148 17.75 17.56 -9.15
CA GLU A 148 17.64 18.30 -10.42
C GLU A 148 17.19 17.42 -11.60
N TYR A 149 17.36 16.10 -11.50
CA TYR A 149 16.92 15.12 -12.51
C TYR A 149 15.52 14.57 -12.24
N GLY A 150 14.95 14.90 -11.09
CA GLY A 150 13.59 14.49 -10.71
C GLY A 150 13.52 13.17 -9.94
N ALA A 151 14.66 12.63 -9.49
CA ALA A 151 14.68 11.47 -8.61
C ALA A 151 14.43 11.89 -7.15
N PRO A 152 13.73 11.07 -6.32
CA PRO A 152 13.60 11.34 -4.90
C PRO A 152 14.97 11.40 -4.22
N GLU A 153 15.27 12.51 -3.55
CA GLU A 153 16.53 12.75 -2.85
C GLU A 153 16.35 12.64 -1.33
N LYS A 154 15.31 13.28 -0.81
CA LYS A 154 15.03 13.37 0.63
C LYS A 154 13.55 13.33 0.92
N MET A 155 13.21 12.89 2.12
CA MET A 155 11.86 12.99 2.67
C MET A 155 11.94 13.29 4.15
N LEU A 156 11.08 14.18 4.64
CA LEU A 156 10.89 14.44 6.05
C LEU A 156 9.58 13.82 6.50
N LYS A 157 9.62 12.97 7.51
CA LYS A 157 8.43 12.48 8.21
C LYS A 157 8.33 13.22 9.54
N ILE A 158 7.30 14.04 9.71
CA ILE A 158 7.07 14.87 10.90
C ILE A 158 5.80 14.39 11.58
N ARG A 159 5.93 13.92 12.81
CA ARG A 159 4.82 13.43 13.61
C ARG A 159 4.51 14.38 14.75
N ASN A 160 3.25 14.81 14.86
CA ASN A 160 2.74 15.72 15.87
C ASN A 160 3.57 17.02 16.01
N GLY A 161 4.15 17.47 14.88
CA GLY A 161 4.87 18.73 14.76
C GLY A 161 6.30 18.77 15.33
N ASN A 162 6.76 17.74 16.05
CA ASN A 162 8.05 17.76 16.73
C ASN A 162 8.90 16.50 16.62
N ASP A 163 8.32 15.35 16.27
CA ASP A 163 9.05 14.10 16.08
C ASP A 163 9.39 13.92 14.61
N THR A 164 10.61 14.29 14.24
CA THR A 164 11.04 14.25 12.83
C THR A 164 11.97 13.07 12.56
N THR A 165 11.65 12.33 11.50
CA THR A 165 12.54 11.35 10.87
C THR A 165 13.05 11.95 9.57
N TYR A 166 14.37 11.93 9.37
CA TYR A 166 15.03 12.37 8.15
C TYR A 166 15.34 11.15 7.30
N ILE A 167 14.85 11.14 6.07
CA ILE A 167 15.03 10.06 5.11
C ILE A 167 15.85 10.58 3.94
N SER A 168 16.83 9.81 3.48
CA SER A 168 17.59 10.05 2.26
C SER A 168 17.55 8.82 1.36
N PHE A 169 17.60 9.06 0.05
CA PHE A 169 17.58 8.03 -0.96
C PHE A 169 18.89 8.07 -1.75
N GLU A 170 19.48 6.89 -1.99
CA GLU A 170 20.63 6.73 -2.87
C GLU A 170 20.20 5.96 -4.12
N LEU A 171 20.64 6.45 -5.27
CA LEU A 171 20.32 5.83 -6.55
C LEU A 171 21.30 4.70 -6.85
N ASP A 172 20.83 3.68 -7.55
CA ASP A 172 21.67 2.65 -8.16
C ASP A 172 22.33 3.17 -9.46
N GLU A 173 23.13 2.33 -10.09
CA GLU A 173 23.86 2.65 -11.33
C GLU A 173 22.91 3.01 -12.51
N GLU A 174 21.62 2.61 -12.42
CA GLU A 174 20.61 2.88 -13.45
C GLU A 174 19.70 4.07 -13.09
N GLY A 175 20.04 4.80 -12.00
CA GLY A 175 19.32 6.00 -11.57
C GLY A 175 17.99 5.71 -10.83
N ARG A 176 17.79 4.49 -10.32
CA ARG A 176 16.63 4.08 -9.51
C ARG A 176 16.98 4.14 -8.03
N ILE A 177 15.99 4.21 -7.16
CA ILE A 177 16.23 4.13 -5.70
C ILE A 177 16.83 2.76 -5.37
N GLY A 178 18.10 2.74 -4.97
CA GLY A 178 18.80 1.53 -4.52
C GLY A 178 18.75 1.37 -3.01
N GLU A 179 18.87 2.48 -2.27
CA GLU A 179 18.90 2.49 -0.81
C GLU A 179 18.01 3.58 -0.24
N GLU A 180 17.38 3.27 0.90
CA GLU A 180 16.65 4.22 1.73
C GLU A 180 17.26 4.20 3.12
N LYS A 181 17.77 5.34 3.58
CA LYS A 181 18.38 5.55 4.88
C LYS A 181 17.52 6.48 5.70
N ALA A 182 17.30 6.16 6.96
CA ALA A 182 16.51 6.99 7.85
C ALA A 182 17.21 7.23 9.19
N VAL A 183 17.06 8.46 9.71
CA VAL A 183 17.59 8.87 11.02
C VAL A 183 16.45 9.49 11.82
N ARG A 184 16.20 8.99 13.03
CA ARG A 184 15.23 9.54 13.96
C ARG A 184 15.87 9.76 15.33
N ASN A 185 15.71 10.96 15.90
CA ASN A 185 16.29 11.33 17.20
C ASN A 185 17.81 11.04 17.26
N GLY A 186 18.55 11.32 16.18
CA GLY A 186 19.99 11.10 16.07
C GLY A 186 20.41 9.62 15.94
N ARG A 187 19.45 8.69 15.84
CA ARG A 187 19.73 7.26 15.66
C ARG A 187 19.40 6.82 14.25
N ALA A 188 20.35 6.15 13.59
CA ALA A 188 20.12 5.53 12.31
C ALA A 188 19.15 4.34 12.47
N LEU A 189 18.19 4.25 11.57
CA LEU A 189 17.31 3.09 11.42
C LEU A 189 17.93 2.08 10.44
N PRO A 190 17.45 0.82 10.40
CA PRO A 190 17.93 -0.15 9.42
C PRO A 190 17.76 0.37 7.99
N VAL A 191 18.81 0.21 7.19
CA VAL A 191 18.79 0.59 5.77
C VAL A 191 17.87 -0.36 5.00
N ILE A 192 17.07 0.18 4.11
CA ILE A 192 16.22 -0.55 3.17
C ILE A 192 16.89 -0.56 1.80
N TYR A 193 16.96 -1.72 1.16
CA TYR A 193 17.52 -1.93 -0.15
C TYR A 193 16.43 -2.35 -1.13
N TYR A 194 16.46 -1.79 -2.35
CA TYR A 194 15.51 -2.06 -3.41
C TYR A 194 16.22 -2.76 -4.56
N TYR A 195 15.67 -3.87 -5.01
CA TYR A 195 16.17 -4.60 -6.17
C TYR A 195 15.14 -4.58 -7.29
N TYR A 196 15.63 -4.63 -8.53
CA TYR A 196 14.79 -4.47 -9.71
C TYR A 196 15.11 -5.55 -10.74
N ASP A 197 14.13 -5.85 -11.59
CA ASP A 197 14.33 -6.65 -12.78
C ASP A 197 14.82 -5.81 -13.97
N SER A 198 15.08 -6.47 -15.09
CA SER A 198 15.52 -5.82 -16.34
C SER A 198 14.47 -4.88 -16.98
N ARG A 199 13.23 -4.87 -16.46
CA ARG A 199 12.18 -3.95 -16.86
C ARG A 199 11.96 -2.82 -15.85
N HIS A 200 12.91 -2.58 -14.96
CA HIS A 200 12.91 -1.56 -13.91
C HIS A 200 11.74 -1.68 -12.90
N ARG A 201 11.23 -2.91 -12.66
CA ARG A 201 10.19 -3.17 -11.66
C ARG A 201 10.84 -3.70 -10.38
N ILE A 202 10.38 -3.23 -9.22
CA ILE A 202 10.88 -3.70 -7.93
C ILE A 202 10.58 -5.19 -7.78
N THR A 203 11.62 -5.99 -7.53
CA THR A 203 11.50 -7.43 -7.24
C THR A 203 11.59 -7.72 -5.76
N ASP A 204 12.41 -6.96 -5.02
CA ASP A 204 12.66 -7.22 -3.62
C ASP A 204 12.84 -5.91 -2.84
N ILE A 205 12.29 -5.88 -1.63
CA ILE A 205 12.56 -4.89 -0.60
C ILE A 205 13.24 -5.63 0.54
N VAL A 206 14.48 -5.26 0.87
CA VAL A 206 15.40 -6.06 1.66
C VAL A 206 15.97 -5.24 2.81
N ARG A 207 16.19 -5.87 3.97
CA ARG A 207 16.91 -5.29 5.10
C ARG A 207 17.99 -6.21 5.64
N TYR A 208 18.96 -5.64 6.34
CA TYR A 208 19.93 -6.41 7.09
C TYR A 208 19.27 -7.05 8.33
N ASN A 209 19.38 -8.37 8.42
CA ASN A 209 18.87 -9.13 9.57
C ASN A 209 20.01 -9.41 10.55
N GLU A 210 19.95 -8.79 11.72
CA GLU A 210 20.99 -8.88 12.74
C GLU A 210 21.22 -10.30 13.26
N ARG A 211 20.16 -11.13 13.30
CA ARG A 211 20.29 -12.53 13.75
C ARG A 211 20.94 -13.40 12.71
N ALA A 212 20.53 -13.26 11.47
CA ALA A 212 21.04 -14.05 10.36
C ALA A 212 22.38 -13.52 9.82
N LYS A 213 22.80 -12.30 10.24
CA LYS A 213 24.00 -11.58 9.77
C LYS A 213 24.08 -11.46 8.24
N ARG A 214 22.93 -11.24 7.59
CA ARG A 214 22.80 -11.08 6.14
C ARG A 214 21.56 -10.27 5.77
N LEU A 215 21.52 -9.82 4.52
CA LEU A 215 20.34 -9.22 3.92
C LEU A 215 19.26 -10.28 3.74
N LEU A 216 18.03 -9.97 4.16
CA LEU A 216 16.85 -10.81 3.96
C LEU A 216 15.71 -9.95 3.42
N PRO A 217 14.91 -10.48 2.48
CA PRO A 217 13.76 -9.75 1.96
C PRO A 217 12.65 -9.64 3.01
N ASP A 218 12.03 -8.46 3.08
CA ASP A 218 10.77 -8.24 3.78
C ASP A 218 9.59 -8.47 2.83
N ILE A 219 9.77 -8.05 1.57
CA ILE A 219 8.76 -8.18 0.52
C ILE A 219 9.45 -8.60 -0.76
N MET A 220 8.84 -9.55 -1.47
CA MET A 220 9.26 -9.97 -2.81
C MET A 220 8.07 -9.87 -3.78
N PHE A 221 8.35 -9.49 -5.03
CA PHE A 221 7.35 -9.33 -6.08
C PHE A 221 7.70 -10.19 -7.29
N GLU A 222 6.71 -10.88 -7.82
CA GLU A 222 6.81 -11.62 -9.06
C GLU A 222 5.88 -11.00 -10.11
N TYR A 223 6.27 -11.03 -11.37
CA TYR A 223 5.50 -10.44 -12.47
C TYR A 223 5.29 -11.46 -13.58
N ASN A 224 4.13 -11.37 -14.23
CA ASN A 224 3.83 -12.17 -15.42
C ASN A 224 4.38 -11.49 -16.70
N ASP A 225 4.29 -12.19 -17.84
CA ASP A 225 4.79 -11.72 -19.12
C ASP A 225 4.12 -10.41 -19.59
N LYS A 226 2.85 -10.16 -19.17
CA LYS A 226 2.10 -8.92 -19.42
C LYS A 226 2.54 -7.76 -18.51
N GLY A 227 3.52 -7.97 -17.61
CA GLY A 227 4.03 -6.96 -16.68
C GLY A 227 3.16 -6.72 -15.45
N LYS A 228 2.10 -7.50 -15.23
CA LYS A 228 1.28 -7.42 -14.02
C LYS A 228 1.92 -8.23 -12.90
N MET A 229 1.79 -7.74 -11.66
CA MET A 229 2.23 -8.48 -10.47
C MET A 229 1.47 -9.81 -10.40
N SER A 230 2.18 -10.93 -10.48
CA SER A 230 1.59 -12.28 -10.41
C SER A 230 1.61 -12.85 -9.00
N ALA A 231 2.60 -12.44 -8.19
CA ALA A 231 2.63 -12.78 -6.78
C ALA A 231 3.37 -11.71 -5.95
N MET A 232 3.07 -11.70 -4.66
CA MET A 232 3.78 -10.94 -3.63
C MET A 232 4.01 -11.84 -2.43
N ILE A 233 5.22 -11.84 -1.91
CA ILE A 233 5.57 -12.56 -0.68
C ILE A 233 5.89 -11.53 0.39
N ILE A 234 5.27 -11.65 1.55
CA ILE A 234 5.47 -10.75 2.69
C ILE A 234 6.03 -11.58 3.84
N ILE A 235 7.16 -11.13 4.38
CA ILE A 235 7.86 -11.76 5.49
C ILE A 235 7.84 -10.77 6.66
N PRO A 236 7.06 -11.02 7.74
CA PRO A 236 7.06 -10.15 8.92
C PRO A 236 8.43 -10.11 9.58
N GLU A 237 8.83 -8.93 10.05
CA GLU A 237 10.12 -8.73 10.71
C GLU A 237 10.33 -9.73 11.87
N GLY A 238 11.51 -10.34 11.90
CA GLY A 238 11.89 -11.31 12.93
C GLY A 238 11.16 -12.66 12.86
N SER A 239 10.36 -12.88 11.81
CA SER A 239 9.60 -14.11 11.63
C SER A 239 10.25 -15.04 10.60
N SER A 240 10.05 -16.34 10.76
CA SER A 240 10.27 -17.37 9.74
C SER A 240 8.98 -17.70 8.97
N GLU A 241 7.87 -17.07 9.34
CA GLU A 241 6.59 -17.22 8.66
C GLU A 241 6.52 -16.19 7.52
N TYR A 242 5.91 -16.59 6.40
CA TYR A 242 5.62 -15.69 5.32
C TYR A 242 4.23 -15.95 4.76
N GLN A 243 3.68 -14.96 4.07
CA GLN A 243 2.46 -15.07 3.29
C GLN A 243 2.78 -14.85 1.82
N ARG A 244 2.29 -15.74 0.96
CA ARG A 244 2.39 -15.60 -0.49
C ARG A 244 1.01 -15.31 -1.06
N TRP A 245 0.86 -14.12 -1.64
CA TRP A 245 -0.32 -13.66 -2.35
C TRP A 245 -0.13 -13.89 -3.84
N VAL A 246 -1.07 -14.54 -4.48
CA VAL A 246 -1.09 -14.83 -5.92
C VAL A 246 -2.28 -14.14 -6.54
N TYR A 247 -2.06 -13.47 -7.68
CA TYR A 247 -3.02 -12.60 -8.33
C TYR A 247 -3.42 -13.13 -9.71
N ASP A 248 -4.72 -13.24 -9.96
CA ASP A 248 -5.29 -13.61 -11.26
C ASP A 248 -5.96 -12.39 -11.89
N TYR A 249 -5.80 -12.20 -13.20
CA TYR A 249 -6.31 -11.06 -13.96
C TYR A 249 -7.09 -11.49 -15.17
N LEU A 250 -8.08 -10.68 -15.58
CA LEU A 250 -8.69 -10.71 -16.90
C LEU A 250 -7.69 -10.18 -17.95
N ASP A 251 -7.97 -10.45 -19.22
CA ASP A 251 -7.15 -9.97 -20.34
C ASP A 251 -7.09 -8.44 -20.43
N ASN A 252 -8.14 -7.74 -20.00
CA ASN A 252 -8.20 -6.30 -19.92
C ASN A 252 -7.41 -5.70 -18.72
N GLY A 253 -6.79 -6.54 -17.90
CA GLY A 253 -5.95 -6.16 -16.77
C GLY A 253 -6.67 -5.95 -15.44
N LEU A 254 -7.98 -6.17 -15.36
CA LEU A 254 -8.72 -6.18 -14.09
C LEU A 254 -8.37 -7.42 -13.28
N LYS A 255 -8.13 -7.25 -11.99
CA LYS A 255 -7.84 -8.35 -11.06
C LYS A 255 -9.14 -9.06 -10.71
N ILE A 256 -9.22 -10.37 -10.91
CA ILE A 256 -10.42 -11.15 -10.59
C ILE A 256 -10.32 -11.95 -9.31
N ARG A 257 -9.11 -12.27 -8.89
CA ARG A 257 -8.90 -13.08 -7.69
C ARG A 257 -7.52 -12.86 -7.07
N GLU A 258 -7.48 -12.94 -5.75
CA GLU A 258 -6.26 -13.09 -4.97
C GLU A 258 -6.36 -14.35 -4.12
N ARG A 259 -5.24 -15.03 -3.93
CA ARG A 259 -5.14 -16.23 -3.07
C ARG A 259 -3.95 -16.07 -2.15
N CYS A 260 -4.18 -16.20 -0.85
CA CYS A 260 -3.15 -16.15 0.17
C CYS A 260 -2.75 -17.55 0.60
N PHE A 261 -1.46 -17.84 0.66
CA PHE A 261 -0.88 -19.09 1.13
C PHE A 261 0.11 -18.83 2.27
N ASP A 262 0.17 -19.74 3.21
CA ASP A 262 1.22 -19.77 4.24
C ASP A 262 2.52 -20.39 3.69
N LYS A 263 3.55 -20.46 4.54
CA LYS A 263 4.85 -21.06 4.21
C LYS A 263 4.78 -22.56 3.84
N ASN A 264 3.74 -23.27 4.30
CA ASN A 264 3.51 -24.68 3.99
C ASN A 264 2.69 -24.85 2.70
N ARG A 265 2.45 -23.76 1.96
CA ARG A 265 1.59 -23.70 0.76
C ARG A 265 0.12 -24.01 1.06
N GLN A 266 -0.31 -23.93 2.33
CA GLN A 266 -1.70 -24.10 2.70
C GLN A 266 -2.45 -22.79 2.40
N GLN A 267 -3.56 -22.88 1.65
CA GLN A 267 -4.37 -21.71 1.33
C GLN A 267 -5.05 -21.19 2.60
N MET A 268 -4.87 -19.91 2.88
CA MET A 268 -5.41 -19.22 4.05
C MET A 268 -6.63 -18.38 3.72
N ALA A 269 -6.64 -17.74 2.55
CA ALA A 269 -7.73 -16.86 2.14
C ALA A 269 -7.85 -16.80 0.61
N VAL A 270 -9.06 -16.44 0.15
CA VAL A 270 -9.36 -16.10 -1.23
C VAL A 270 -10.13 -14.79 -1.27
N VAL A 271 -9.75 -13.89 -2.17
CA VAL A 271 -10.49 -12.66 -2.45
C VAL A 271 -10.95 -12.68 -3.90
N ASN A 272 -12.23 -12.49 -4.12
CA ASN A 272 -12.84 -12.45 -5.45
C ASN A 272 -13.33 -11.03 -5.77
N TYR A 273 -13.18 -10.62 -7.02
CA TYR A 273 -13.58 -9.33 -7.55
C TYR A 273 -14.62 -9.50 -8.65
N THR A 274 -15.68 -8.69 -8.61
CA THR A 274 -16.70 -8.60 -9.63
C THR A 274 -16.86 -7.14 -10.03
N TYR A 275 -17.04 -6.87 -11.32
CA TYR A 275 -17.05 -5.53 -11.90
C TYR A 275 -18.33 -5.29 -12.69
N GLU A 276 -18.87 -4.04 -12.58
CA GLU A 276 -20.02 -3.54 -13.33
C GLU A 276 -19.76 -2.13 -13.86
#